data_a825310d558c219199ac1e5105134a65
#
_entry.id   a825310d558c219199ac1e5105134a65
#
_cell.length_a   1.000
_cell.length_b   1.000
_cell.length_c   1.000
_cell.angle_alpha   90.00
_cell.angle_beta   90.00
_cell.angle_gamma   90.00
#
_symmetry.space_group_name_H-M   'P 1'
#
loop_
_entity.id
_entity.type
_entity.pdbx_description
1 polymer ?
#
loop_
_entity_poly.entity_id
_entity_poly.type
_entity_poly.pdbx_seq_one_letter_code
_entity_poly.pdbx_strand_id
1 'polypeptide(L)'
;MYKIDGLSFTNEADKNRIKAETYYLRAQTYFFLVRIWGDVPILLDPVLSDKIELKPRSPKEEVMKQILSDIEQSLSLFPEEGFVNKNYSSKPAAYALKADALLWKAKVLSGGDSDLNEAVNAINEVEKSGVELLPEYASVFNNANKRNAEIIFSLYFERYETGNLSIATNTTSRTDNLSMAVNLDEAATSPNQSRHVYAPSEKTRVLYLKYPGDKRYQSAMIDLVDKDGNLILTQTNKFRGKVYTDDRYFDDDLIVYRWGDLLLLRAEANAALNKIQDALSDLNAVRQRAGLDNYAGPADKVSVEKELCDERLRELFIEQKRWFDLVRFHSGGAINIYNEVPNLNDKPDFPLYWPINYNDMVLNDQLKQTDGYESDVQR
;
A
#
# COMPACT_ATOMS: atom_id res chain seq x y z
N MET A 1 -9.48 7.98 22.23
CA MET A 1 -10.89 8.39 22.35
C MET A 1 -11.33 8.60 23.80
N TYR A 2 -11.23 7.59 24.65
CA TYR A 2 -11.72 7.63 26.04
C TYR A 2 -11.31 8.88 26.86
N LYS A 3 -10.10 9.43 26.65
CA LYS A 3 -9.64 10.63 27.35
C LYS A 3 -10.08 11.94 26.68
N ILE A 4 -10.34 11.95 25.39
CA ILE A 4 -10.67 13.17 24.64
C ILE A 4 -12.04 13.74 25.10
N ASP A 5 -13.00 12.88 25.42
CA ASP A 5 -14.33 13.32 25.85
C ASP A 5 -14.32 14.05 27.20
N GLY A 6 -13.33 13.75 28.05
CA GLY A 6 -13.13 14.43 29.33
C GLY A 6 -12.28 15.70 29.28
N LEU A 7 -11.76 16.07 28.09
CA LEU A 7 -10.95 17.28 27.91
C LEU A 7 -11.79 18.46 27.44
N SER A 8 -11.47 19.64 27.93
CA SER A 8 -12.06 20.89 27.45
C SER A 8 -11.29 21.40 26.25
N PHE A 9 -11.98 21.64 25.15
CA PHE A 9 -11.44 22.26 23.95
C PHE A 9 -12.01 23.66 23.79
N THR A 10 -11.22 24.59 23.30
CA THR A 10 -11.68 25.94 22.95
C THR A 10 -12.48 25.95 21.65
N ASN A 11 -12.27 24.93 20.80
CA ASN A 11 -12.96 24.74 19.54
C ASN A 11 -13.43 23.28 19.41
N GLU A 12 -14.74 23.08 19.27
CA GLU A 12 -15.32 21.73 19.11
C GLU A 12 -14.91 21.07 17.78
N ALA A 13 -14.63 21.86 16.74
CA ALA A 13 -14.11 21.31 15.47
C ALA A 13 -12.74 20.64 15.65
N ASP A 14 -11.85 21.20 16.48
CA ASP A 14 -10.54 20.59 16.75
C ASP A 14 -10.70 19.27 17.52
N LYS A 15 -11.62 19.24 18.50
CA LYS A 15 -11.94 18.00 19.21
C LYS A 15 -12.47 16.92 18.27
N ASN A 16 -13.38 17.28 17.37
CA ASN A 16 -13.97 16.37 16.40
C ASN A 16 -12.92 15.87 15.41
N ARG A 17 -12.01 16.74 14.94
CA ARG A 17 -10.90 16.35 14.07
C ARG A 17 -10.00 15.33 14.74
N ILE A 18 -9.54 15.56 15.98
CA ILE A 18 -8.69 14.63 16.72
C ILE A 18 -9.39 13.29 16.92
N LYS A 19 -10.70 13.28 17.20
CA LYS A 19 -11.47 12.03 17.29
C LYS A 19 -11.55 11.33 15.94
N ALA A 20 -11.84 12.05 14.87
CA ALA A 20 -11.88 11.50 13.52
C ALA A 20 -10.54 10.86 13.12
N GLU A 21 -9.43 11.55 13.34
CA GLU A 21 -8.08 11.04 13.09
C GLU A 21 -7.78 9.79 13.92
N THR A 22 -8.20 9.75 15.19
CA THR A 22 -7.99 8.59 16.05
C THR A 22 -8.78 7.36 15.56
N TYR A 23 -10.03 7.55 15.11
CA TYR A 23 -10.83 6.49 14.49
C TYR A 23 -10.19 6.00 13.19
N TYR A 24 -9.75 6.92 12.33
CA TYR A 24 -9.05 6.58 11.10
C TYR A 24 -7.81 5.73 11.36
N LEU A 25 -6.93 6.18 12.28
CA LEU A 25 -5.68 5.47 12.58
C LEU A 25 -5.94 4.08 13.16
N ARG A 26 -6.98 3.91 13.99
CA ARG A 26 -7.37 2.60 14.52
C ARG A 26 -7.88 1.70 13.39
N ALA A 27 -8.76 2.21 12.54
CA ALA A 27 -9.26 1.46 11.39
C ALA A 27 -8.13 1.03 10.45
N GLN A 28 -7.21 1.96 10.10
CA GLN A 28 -6.07 1.68 9.24
C GLN A 28 -5.14 0.62 9.84
N THR A 29 -4.90 0.69 11.16
CA THR A 29 -4.06 -0.28 11.86
C THR A 29 -4.72 -1.67 11.86
N TYR A 30 -6.00 -1.78 12.23
CA TYR A 30 -6.71 -3.05 12.18
C TYR A 30 -6.85 -3.60 10.77
N PHE A 31 -7.00 -2.74 9.76
CA PHE A 31 -7.03 -3.18 8.37
C PHE A 31 -5.68 -3.75 7.92
N PHE A 32 -4.58 -3.20 8.40
CA PHE A 32 -3.26 -3.78 8.18
C PHE A 32 -3.11 -5.14 8.87
N LEU A 33 -3.51 -5.23 10.15
CA LEU A 33 -3.44 -6.45 10.95
C LEU A 33 -4.28 -7.59 10.34
N VAL A 34 -5.55 -7.33 9.98
CA VAL A 34 -6.44 -8.36 9.44
C VAL A 34 -5.99 -8.89 8.09
N ARG A 35 -5.34 -8.06 7.27
CA ARG A 35 -4.79 -8.51 5.98
C ARG A 35 -3.57 -9.38 6.12
N ILE A 36 -2.78 -9.21 7.19
CA ILE A 36 -1.56 -9.98 7.43
C ILE A 36 -1.87 -11.28 8.19
N TRP A 37 -2.61 -11.21 9.29
CA TRP A 37 -2.82 -12.34 10.20
C TRP A 37 -4.22 -12.95 10.18
N GLY A 38 -5.16 -12.37 9.45
CA GLY A 38 -6.56 -12.79 9.47
C GLY A 38 -7.22 -12.41 10.80
N ASP A 39 -7.52 -13.40 11.63
CA ASP A 39 -8.07 -13.18 12.96
C ASP A 39 -7.05 -12.50 13.86
N VAL A 40 -7.49 -11.48 14.61
CA VAL A 40 -6.64 -10.74 15.55
C VAL A 40 -7.43 -10.29 16.77
N PRO A 41 -6.81 -10.10 17.96
CA PRO A 41 -7.51 -9.57 19.12
C PRO A 41 -8.04 -8.16 18.88
N ILE A 42 -9.30 -7.89 19.26
CA ILE A 42 -9.89 -6.53 19.23
C ILE A 42 -9.73 -5.89 20.60
N LEU A 43 -8.87 -4.86 20.67
CA LEU A 43 -8.58 -4.08 21.86
C LEU A 43 -9.01 -2.63 21.61
N LEU A 44 -10.14 -2.22 22.17
CA LEU A 44 -10.72 -0.89 21.95
C LEU A 44 -10.44 0.08 23.10
N ASP A 45 -10.19 -0.46 24.27
CA ASP A 45 -9.89 0.31 25.48
C ASP A 45 -8.39 0.57 25.58
N PRO A 46 -7.98 1.72 26.13
CA PRO A 46 -6.59 2.02 26.32
C PRO A 46 -6.01 1.13 27.42
N VAL A 47 -4.80 0.63 27.17
CA VAL A 47 -4.00 -0.06 28.19
C VAL A 47 -3.44 0.99 29.15
N LEU A 48 -3.95 1.04 30.39
CA LEU A 48 -3.60 2.05 31.38
C LEU A 48 -2.73 1.50 32.52
N SER A 49 -2.43 0.22 32.52
CA SER A 49 -1.60 -0.44 33.52
C SER A 49 -0.84 -1.62 32.91
N ASP A 50 0.07 -2.19 33.67
CA ASP A 50 0.78 -3.44 33.36
C ASP A 50 -0.10 -4.69 33.46
N LYS A 51 -1.32 -4.56 33.99
CA LYS A 51 -2.34 -5.61 34.00
C LYS A 51 -3.19 -5.52 32.72
N ILE A 52 -2.71 -6.17 31.67
CA ILE A 52 -3.43 -6.23 30.38
C ILE A 52 -4.37 -7.44 30.43
N GLU A 53 -5.65 -7.22 30.13
CA GLU A 53 -6.56 -8.32 29.86
C GLU A 53 -6.15 -9.00 28.56
N LEU A 54 -5.73 -10.26 28.67
CA LEU A 54 -5.41 -11.06 27.49
C LEU A 54 -6.70 -11.43 26.76
N LYS A 55 -6.68 -11.31 25.43
CA LYS A 55 -7.82 -11.65 24.60
C LYS A 55 -7.43 -12.65 23.50
N PRO A 56 -8.32 -13.59 23.18
CA PRO A 56 -8.14 -14.44 22.01
C PRO A 56 -8.24 -13.62 20.71
N ARG A 57 -7.88 -14.24 19.60
CA ARG A 57 -8.12 -13.69 18.26
C ARG A 57 -9.63 -13.65 18.00
N SER A 58 -10.13 -12.51 17.56
CA SER A 58 -11.49 -12.34 17.03
C SER A 58 -11.52 -12.73 15.56
N PRO A 59 -12.62 -13.34 15.06
CA PRO A 59 -12.77 -13.65 13.64
C PRO A 59 -12.55 -12.42 12.74
N LYS A 60 -11.87 -12.59 11.62
CA LYS A 60 -11.54 -11.52 10.68
C LYS A 60 -12.76 -10.75 10.16
N GLU A 61 -13.93 -11.40 10.10
CA GLU A 61 -15.21 -10.77 9.76
C GLU A 61 -15.67 -9.76 10.84
N GLU A 62 -15.43 -10.08 12.12
CA GLU A 62 -15.71 -9.16 13.24
C GLU A 62 -14.71 -8.00 13.26
N VAL A 63 -13.44 -8.28 13.01
CA VAL A 63 -12.42 -7.26 12.87
C VAL A 63 -12.78 -6.30 11.72
N MET A 64 -13.25 -6.82 10.58
CA MET A 64 -13.69 -6.01 9.45
C MET A 64 -14.91 -5.15 9.79
N LYS A 65 -15.87 -5.67 10.55
CA LYS A 65 -17.02 -4.84 11.05
C LYS A 65 -16.52 -3.69 11.92
N GLN A 66 -15.54 -3.94 12.81
CA GLN A 66 -14.97 -2.88 13.64
C GLN A 66 -14.24 -1.82 12.78
N ILE A 67 -13.47 -2.25 11.77
CA ILE A 67 -12.79 -1.35 10.83
C ILE A 67 -13.80 -0.43 10.15
N LEU A 68 -14.86 -0.99 9.55
CA LEU A 68 -15.89 -0.20 8.86
C LEU A 68 -16.64 0.73 9.81
N SER A 69 -16.93 0.28 11.03
CA SER A 69 -17.53 1.13 12.07
C SER A 69 -16.65 2.33 12.43
N ASP A 70 -15.36 2.12 12.58
CA ASP A 70 -14.39 3.19 12.87
C ASP A 70 -14.26 4.17 11.69
N ILE A 71 -14.29 3.68 10.46
CA ILE A 71 -14.28 4.53 9.27
C ILE A 71 -15.53 5.43 9.23
N GLU A 72 -16.71 4.89 9.50
CA GLU A 72 -17.95 5.69 9.54
C GLU A 72 -17.92 6.76 10.64
N GLN A 73 -17.40 6.41 11.83
CA GLN A 73 -17.20 7.39 12.90
C GLN A 73 -16.21 8.49 12.47
N SER A 74 -15.12 8.11 11.83
CA SER A 74 -14.13 9.04 11.29
C SER A 74 -14.76 10.00 10.28
N LEU A 75 -15.48 9.48 9.29
CA LEU A 75 -16.16 10.26 8.24
C LEU A 75 -17.17 11.25 8.82
N SER A 76 -17.93 10.84 9.85
CA SER A 76 -18.95 11.68 10.48
C SER A 76 -18.39 12.85 11.31
N LEU A 77 -17.15 12.73 11.76
CA LEU A 77 -16.52 13.67 12.70
C LEU A 77 -15.57 14.66 12.03
N PHE A 78 -15.05 14.39 10.83
CA PHE A 78 -14.19 15.35 10.14
C PHE A 78 -14.93 16.65 9.85
N PRO A 79 -14.47 17.79 10.36
CA PRO A 79 -15.10 19.08 10.11
C PRO A 79 -14.81 19.61 8.69
N GLU A 80 -13.70 19.21 8.09
CA GLU A 80 -13.29 19.61 6.74
C GLU A 80 -13.62 18.53 5.70
N GLU A 81 -14.11 18.95 4.53
CA GLU A 81 -14.38 18.05 3.40
C GLU A 81 -13.10 17.63 2.63
N GLY A 82 -12.03 18.41 2.72
CA GLY A 82 -10.77 18.22 2.01
C GLY A 82 -9.57 17.94 2.93
N PHE A 83 -8.40 18.34 2.45
CA PHE A 83 -7.14 18.15 3.16
C PHE A 83 -6.73 19.39 3.93
N VAL A 84 -6.45 19.25 5.22
CA VAL A 84 -5.67 20.27 5.96
C VAL A 84 -4.19 20.08 5.67
N ASN A 85 -3.73 18.83 5.73
CA ASN A 85 -2.38 18.41 5.37
C ASN A 85 -2.43 16.92 5.00
N LYS A 86 -1.73 16.52 3.96
CA LYS A 86 -1.75 15.12 3.47
C LYS A 86 -0.90 14.14 4.31
N ASN A 87 -0.20 14.63 5.33
CA ASN A 87 0.41 13.79 6.37
C ASN A 87 -0.50 13.60 7.60
N TYR A 88 -1.65 14.23 7.63
CA TYR A 88 -2.73 13.97 8.60
C TYR A 88 -3.85 13.21 7.91
N SER A 89 -4.55 12.38 8.67
CA SER A 89 -5.74 11.76 8.15
C SER A 89 -6.81 12.84 7.86
N SER A 90 -7.65 12.56 6.88
CA SER A 90 -8.63 13.50 6.36
C SER A 90 -9.87 12.74 5.88
N LYS A 91 -10.95 13.42 5.58
CA LYS A 91 -12.15 12.82 5.03
C LYS A 91 -11.86 12.05 3.71
N PRO A 92 -11.12 12.62 2.73
CA PRO A 92 -10.69 11.84 1.57
C PRO A 92 -9.84 10.60 1.90
N ALA A 93 -8.95 10.68 2.90
CA ALA A 93 -8.18 9.52 3.34
C ALA A 93 -9.07 8.43 3.96
N ALA A 94 -10.10 8.81 4.72
CA ALA A 94 -11.06 7.88 5.30
C ALA A 94 -11.92 7.19 4.20
N TYR A 95 -12.32 7.92 3.16
CA TYR A 95 -12.98 7.32 1.99
C TYR A 95 -12.05 6.37 1.21
N ALA A 96 -10.77 6.71 1.07
CA ALA A 96 -9.78 5.83 0.43
C ALA A 96 -9.62 4.51 1.20
N LEU A 97 -9.50 4.58 2.53
CA LEU A 97 -9.47 3.40 3.41
C LEU A 97 -10.78 2.61 3.33
N LYS A 98 -11.94 3.28 3.29
CA LYS A 98 -13.25 2.64 3.12
C LYS A 98 -13.31 1.81 1.86
N ALA A 99 -12.86 2.38 0.74
CA ALA A 99 -12.86 1.70 -0.55
C ALA A 99 -11.97 0.45 -0.55
N ASP A 100 -10.73 0.55 -0.04
CA ASP A 100 -9.80 -0.58 0.04
C ASP A 100 -10.33 -1.69 0.98
N ALA A 101 -10.93 -1.30 2.13
CA ALA A 101 -11.52 -2.25 3.08
C ALA A 101 -12.75 -2.97 2.50
N LEU A 102 -13.62 -2.27 1.80
CA LEU A 102 -14.80 -2.85 1.15
C LEU A 102 -14.42 -3.76 -0.01
N LEU A 103 -13.43 -3.39 -0.82
CA LEU A 103 -12.93 -4.24 -1.90
C LEU A 103 -12.29 -5.52 -1.34
N TRP A 104 -11.52 -5.41 -0.25
CA TRP A 104 -10.98 -6.57 0.46
C TRP A 104 -12.09 -7.46 1.01
N LYS A 105 -13.08 -6.87 1.68
CA LYS A 105 -14.25 -7.60 2.20
C LYS A 105 -14.99 -8.34 1.10
N ALA A 106 -15.24 -7.67 -0.03
CA ALA A 106 -15.96 -8.26 -1.15
C ALA A 106 -15.23 -9.46 -1.77
N LYS A 107 -13.91 -9.37 -1.95
CA LYS A 107 -13.13 -10.38 -2.68
C LYS A 107 -12.53 -11.47 -1.79
N VAL A 108 -12.20 -11.15 -0.52
CA VAL A 108 -11.44 -12.06 0.36
C VAL A 108 -12.28 -12.59 1.53
N LEU A 109 -13.25 -11.82 2.02
CA LEU A 109 -14.08 -12.19 3.19
C LEU A 109 -15.53 -12.53 2.82
N SER A 110 -15.78 -12.97 1.59
CA SER A 110 -17.11 -13.37 1.12
C SER A 110 -18.17 -12.28 1.22
N GLY A 111 -17.77 -11.01 1.00
CA GLY A 111 -18.71 -9.92 0.72
C GLY A 111 -19.33 -10.05 -0.67
N GLY A 112 -19.99 -9.00 -1.17
CA GLY A 112 -20.70 -9.08 -2.44
C GLY A 112 -20.73 -7.76 -3.21
N ASP A 113 -21.58 -7.73 -4.23
CA ASP A 113 -21.71 -6.59 -5.16
C ASP A 113 -22.07 -5.28 -4.44
N SER A 114 -22.77 -5.34 -3.30
CA SER A 114 -23.06 -4.16 -2.47
C SER A 114 -21.77 -3.51 -1.97
N ASP A 115 -20.82 -4.32 -1.47
CA ASP A 115 -19.52 -3.82 -0.98
C ASP A 115 -18.69 -3.23 -2.14
N LEU A 116 -18.73 -3.87 -3.32
CA LEU A 116 -18.04 -3.38 -4.52
C LEU A 116 -18.62 -2.03 -4.99
N ASN A 117 -19.95 -1.89 -5.04
CA ASN A 117 -20.58 -0.63 -5.42
C ASN A 117 -20.28 0.48 -4.39
N GLU A 118 -20.27 0.15 -3.10
CA GLU A 118 -19.93 1.11 -2.05
C GLU A 118 -18.44 1.51 -2.11
N ALA A 119 -17.53 0.59 -2.47
CA ALA A 119 -16.13 0.91 -2.73
C ALA A 119 -15.96 1.90 -3.89
N VAL A 120 -16.67 1.68 -5.01
CA VAL A 120 -16.70 2.64 -6.14
C VAL A 120 -17.20 4.01 -5.69
N ASN A 121 -18.31 4.05 -4.93
CA ASN A 121 -18.86 5.30 -4.42
C ASN A 121 -17.88 6.03 -3.49
N ALA A 122 -17.17 5.31 -2.62
CA ALA A 122 -16.17 5.90 -1.74
C ALA A 122 -15.01 6.53 -2.54
N ILE A 123 -14.55 5.90 -3.62
CA ILE A 123 -13.52 6.49 -4.50
C ILE A 123 -14.05 7.73 -5.22
N ASN A 124 -15.31 7.74 -5.65
CA ASN A 124 -15.94 8.92 -6.25
C ASN A 124 -16.03 10.09 -5.25
N GLU A 125 -16.18 9.84 -3.95
CA GLU A 125 -16.08 10.89 -2.92
C GLU A 125 -14.65 11.44 -2.80
N VAL A 126 -13.62 10.58 -2.91
CA VAL A 126 -12.22 11.05 -2.95
C VAL A 126 -11.96 11.94 -4.16
N GLU A 127 -12.49 11.58 -5.34
CA GLU A 127 -12.33 12.35 -6.58
C GLU A 127 -12.81 13.80 -6.44
N LYS A 128 -13.90 14.03 -5.69
CA LYS A 128 -14.43 15.37 -5.41
C LYS A 128 -13.48 16.27 -4.60
N SER A 129 -12.47 15.71 -3.95
CA SER A 129 -11.48 16.47 -3.19
C SER A 129 -10.42 17.17 -4.07
N GLY A 130 -10.48 16.99 -5.39
CA GLY A 130 -9.59 17.63 -6.35
C GLY A 130 -8.23 16.94 -6.47
N VAL A 131 -8.13 15.65 -6.12
CA VAL A 131 -6.95 14.84 -6.42
C VAL A 131 -6.87 14.56 -7.92
N GLU A 132 -5.66 14.50 -8.47
CA GLU A 132 -5.44 14.27 -9.89
C GLU A 132 -4.15 13.50 -10.15
N LEU A 133 -4.08 12.79 -11.28
CA LEU A 133 -2.83 12.20 -11.74
C LEU A 133 -1.85 13.30 -12.16
N LEU A 134 -0.65 13.30 -11.61
CA LEU A 134 0.40 14.16 -12.11
C LEU A 134 0.80 13.72 -13.53
N PRO A 135 1.07 14.67 -14.45
CA PRO A 135 1.46 14.35 -15.82
C PRO A 135 2.71 13.46 -15.91
N GLU A 136 3.67 13.69 -15.02
CA GLU A 136 4.91 12.94 -14.98
C GLU A 136 4.95 12.04 -13.73
N TYR A 137 5.03 10.72 -13.96
CA TYR A 137 5.06 9.71 -12.90
C TYR A 137 6.17 9.96 -11.86
N ALA A 138 7.37 10.31 -12.30
CA ALA A 138 8.49 10.58 -11.42
C ALA A 138 8.23 11.73 -10.44
N SER A 139 7.41 12.70 -10.84
CA SER A 139 7.09 13.88 -10.01
C SER A 139 6.28 13.52 -8.76
N VAL A 140 5.57 12.40 -8.77
CA VAL A 140 4.81 11.89 -7.61
C VAL A 140 5.73 11.61 -6.42
N PHE A 141 6.95 11.10 -6.71
CA PHE A 141 7.92 10.63 -5.71
C PHE A 141 9.08 11.60 -5.50
N ASN A 142 9.00 12.78 -6.10
CA ASN A 142 10.04 13.79 -5.92
C ASN A 142 10.01 14.35 -4.50
N ASN A 143 11.09 14.16 -3.75
CA ASN A 143 11.22 14.62 -2.37
C ASN A 143 10.95 16.13 -2.19
N ALA A 144 11.24 16.96 -3.21
CA ALA A 144 10.91 18.39 -3.20
C ALA A 144 9.40 18.66 -3.46
N ASN A 145 8.62 17.66 -3.85
CA ASN A 145 7.19 17.76 -4.18
C ASN A 145 6.32 16.85 -3.30
N LYS A 146 6.71 16.64 -2.05
CA LYS A 146 5.90 15.89 -1.08
C LYS A 146 4.48 16.48 -0.98
N ARG A 147 3.50 15.66 -0.71
CA ARG A 147 2.09 16.07 -0.54
C ARG A 147 1.48 16.74 -1.79
N ASN A 148 1.98 16.38 -2.98
CA ASN A 148 1.49 16.89 -4.27
C ASN A 148 0.01 16.53 -4.53
N ALA A 149 -0.53 16.95 -5.70
CA ALA A 149 -1.95 16.78 -6.03
C ALA A 149 -2.39 15.32 -6.10
N GLU A 150 -1.49 14.39 -6.44
CA GLU A 150 -1.83 12.96 -6.51
C GLU A 150 -1.90 12.28 -5.13
N ILE A 151 -1.21 12.80 -4.09
CA ILE A 151 -1.18 12.19 -2.75
C ILE A 151 -2.50 12.42 -2.02
N ILE A 152 -2.99 11.37 -1.36
CA ILE A 152 -4.19 11.41 -0.51
C ILE A 152 -3.78 11.31 0.96
N PHE A 153 -2.92 10.35 1.29
CA PHE A 153 -2.38 10.21 2.64
C PHE A 153 -0.97 9.62 2.60
N SER A 154 -0.05 10.23 3.35
CA SER A 154 1.32 9.74 3.52
C SER A 154 1.80 9.90 4.94
N LEU A 155 2.67 8.99 5.39
CA LEU A 155 3.38 9.11 6.65
C LEU A 155 4.60 9.99 6.45
N TYR A 156 4.74 10.97 7.32
CA TYR A 156 5.80 11.97 7.28
C TYR A 156 7.17 11.38 7.61
N PHE A 157 8.14 11.69 6.77
CA PHE A 157 9.56 11.42 7.02
C PHE A 157 10.37 12.67 6.78
N GLU A 158 11.29 12.95 7.68
CA GLU A 158 12.26 14.06 7.58
C GLU A 158 13.56 13.68 8.29
N ARG A 159 14.67 14.09 7.68
CA ARG A 159 15.99 13.92 8.27
C ARG A 159 16.04 14.56 9.66
N TYR A 160 16.64 13.88 10.63
CA TYR A 160 16.75 14.27 12.05
C TYR A 160 15.47 14.17 12.90
N GLU A 161 14.29 13.95 12.30
CA GLU A 161 13.03 13.79 13.04
C GLU A 161 12.59 12.32 13.05
N THR A 162 12.36 11.75 11.88
CA THR A 162 11.79 10.41 11.71
C THR A 162 12.76 9.39 11.08
N GLY A 163 13.89 9.87 10.54
CA GLY A 163 14.93 9.05 9.92
C GLY A 163 14.66 8.71 8.46
N ASN A 164 15.25 7.60 8.00
CA ASN A 164 15.17 7.16 6.63
C ASN A 164 14.03 6.19 6.38
N LEU A 165 13.41 6.29 5.21
CA LEU A 165 12.43 5.33 4.71
C LEU A 165 13.10 3.97 4.47
N SER A 166 12.77 2.97 5.29
CA SER A 166 13.42 1.66 5.28
C SER A 166 13.35 0.94 3.93
N ILE A 167 12.24 1.08 3.20
CA ILE A 167 12.10 0.46 1.88
C ILE A 167 13.14 1.01 0.90
N ALA A 168 13.38 2.31 0.91
CA ALA A 168 14.39 2.94 0.05
C ALA A 168 15.81 2.50 0.44
N THR A 169 16.16 2.55 1.74
CA THR A 169 17.49 2.14 2.20
C THR A 169 17.80 0.67 1.91
N ASN A 170 16.80 -0.20 2.01
CA ASN A 170 16.99 -1.65 1.83
C ASN A 170 16.98 -2.09 0.35
N THR A 171 16.54 -1.23 -0.57
CA THR A 171 16.42 -1.57 -2.00
C THR A 171 17.37 -0.77 -2.89
N THR A 172 18.16 0.13 -2.32
CA THR A 172 19.22 0.87 -3.02
C THR A 172 20.60 0.39 -2.62
N SER A 173 21.56 0.51 -3.52
CA SER A 173 22.92 0.00 -3.33
C SER A 173 23.85 1.07 -2.76
N ARG A 174 24.90 0.61 -2.06
CA ARG A 174 25.97 1.49 -1.61
C ARG A 174 26.81 1.98 -2.80
N THR A 175 27.15 3.25 -2.81
CA THR A 175 27.90 3.88 -3.88
C THR A 175 29.28 3.24 -4.10
N ASP A 176 29.97 2.90 -2.99
CA ASP A 176 31.30 2.28 -3.01
C ASP A 176 31.33 0.86 -3.64
N ASN A 177 30.20 0.15 -3.61
CA ASN A 177 30.07 -1.18 -4.23
C ASN A 177 29.84 -1.13 -5.75
N LEU A 178 29.68 0.05 -6.34
CA LEU A 178 29.23 0.27 -7.71
C LEU A 178 30.26 1.04 -8.55
N SER A 179 31.54 0.98 -8.19
CA SER A 179 32.63 1.72 -8.85
C SER A 179 32.79 1.40 -10.34
N MET A 180 32.27 0.26 -10.81
CA MET A 180 32.30 -0.14 -12.23
C MET A 180 31.10 0.40 -13.03
N ALA A 181 30.07 0.94 -12.39
CA ALA A 181 28.90 1.45 -13.09
C ALA A 181 29.22 2.80 -13.73
N VAL A 182 28.87 2.96 -15.02
CA VAL A 182 29.10 4.20 -15.76
C VAL A 182 27.93 5.19 -15.69
N ASN A 183 26.75 4.75 -15.20
CA ASN A 183 25.53 5.54 -15.05
C ASN A 183 25.10 5.68 -13.58
N LEU A 184 26.05 5.75 -12.68
CA LEU A 184 25.80 5.79 -11.23
C LEU A 184 25.09 7.08 -10.79
N ASP A 185 25.29 8.18 -11.50
CA ASP A 185 24.65 9.47 -11.26
C ASP A 185 23.13 9.46 -11.51
N GLU A 186 22.64 8.53 -12.33
CA GLU A 186 21.23 8.33 -12.57
C GLU A 186 20.55 7.59 -11.42
N ALA A 187 21.28 6.92 -10.55
CA ALA A 187 20.77 6.09 -9.48
C ALA A 187 20.70 6.80 -8.12
N ALA A 188 19.72 6.42 -7.32
CA ALA A 188 19.68 6.81 -5.91
C ALA A 188 20.59 5.88 -5.10
N THR A 189 21.80 6.32 -4.80
CA THR A 189 22.79 5.57 -4.01
C THR A 189 23.29 6.40 -2.83
N SER A 190 23.76 5.72 -1.78
CA SER A 190 24.41 6.34 -0.63
C SER A 190 25.48 5.42 -0.08
N PRO A 191 26.68 5.91 0.26
CA PRO A 191 27.70 5.08 0.89
C PRO A 191 27.33 4.63 2.30
N ASN A 192 26.50 5.39 3.04
CA ASN A 192 26.21 5.11 4.43
C ASN A 192 24.76 4.66 4.69
N GLN A 193 23.78 5.11 3.87
CA GLN A 193 22.36 4.85 4.12
C GLN A 193 21.83 3.64 3.32
N SER A 194 22.39 3.34 2.16
CA SER A 194 21.97 2.21 1.33
C SER A 194 22.47 0.86 1.86
N ARG A 195 21.65 -0.19 1.79
CA ARG A 195 21.94 -1.52 2.33
C ARG A 195 21.84 -2.65 1.31
N HIS A 196 21.04 -2.47 0.25
CA HIS A 196 20.79 -3.44 -0.81
C HIS A 196 20.41 -4.85 -0.29
N VAL A 197 19.42 -4.91 0.57
CA VAL A 197 18.91 -6.18 1.11
C VAL A 197 17.98 -6.87 0.12
N TYR A 198 17.24 -6.08 -0.67
CA TYR A 198 16.27 -6.54 -1.66
C TYR A 198 16.53 -5.89 -3.02
N ALA A 199 16.33 -6.65 -4.08
CA ALA A 199 16.41 -6.18 -5.46
C ALA A 199 15.10 -6.48 -6.22
N PRO A 200 14.79 -5.73 -7.29
CA PRO A 200 13.72 -6.08 -8.21
C PRO A 200 13.93 -7.49 -8.77
N SER A 201 12.87 -8.30 -8.80
CA SER A 201 12.95 -9.61 -9.44
C SER A 201 13.01 -9.47 -10.96
N GLU A 202 13.64 -10.42 -11.65
CA GLU A 202 13.65 -10.45 -13.12
C GLU A 202 12.21 -10.48 -13.69
N LYS A 203 11.29 -11.18 -13.05
CA LYS A 203 9.86 -11.19 -13.41
C LYS A 203 9.28 -9.77 -13.43
N THR A 204 9.59 -8.96 -12.41
CA THR A 204 9.14 -7.56 -12.34
C THR A 204 9.78 -6.72 -13.43
N ARG A 205 11.08 -6.88 -13.64
CA ARG A 205 11.82 -6.16 -14.69
C ARG A 205 11.25 -6.46 -16.09
N VAL A 206 11.06 -7.73 -16.42
CA VAL A 206 10.49 -8.18 -17.70
C VAL A 206 9.07 -7.62 -17.91
N LEU A 207 8.27 -7.49 -16.86
CA LEU A 207 6.91 -6.92 -16.97
C LEU A 207 6.92 -5.47 -17.47
N TYR A 208 7.87 -4.66 -17.02
CA TYR A 208 8.06 -3.30 -17.56
C TYR A 208 8.60 -3.33 -18.99
N LEU A 209 9.59 -4.16 -19.26
CA LEU A 209 10.22 -4.25 -20.59
C LEU A 209 9.28 -4.78 -21.68
N LYS A 210 8.19 -5.44 -21.31
CA LYS A 210 7.09 -5.82 -22.22
C LYS A 210 6.49 -4.60 -22.94
N TYR A 211 6.62 -3.42 -22.37
CA TYR A 211 6.08 -2.17 -22.90
C TYR A 211 7.22 -1.13 -23.04
N PRO A 212 7.98 -1.11 -24.16
CA PRO A 212 9.15 -0.25 -24.32
C PRO A 212 8.88 1.26 -24.18
N GLY A 213 7.59 1.68 -24.30
CA GLY A 213 7.18 3.07 -24.10
C GLY A 213 6.80 3.42 -22.66
N ASP A 214 6.87 2.49 -21.70
CA ASP A 214 6.48 2.73 -20.31
C ASP A 214 7.49 3.65 -19.62
N LYS A 215 7.12 4.91 -19.45
CA LYS A 215 7.95 5.96 -18.82
C LYS A 215 8.24 5.70 -17.34
N ARG A 216 7.52 4.75 -16.71
CA ARG A 216 7.73 4.43 -15.30
C ARG A 216 8.98 3.60 -15.04
N TYR A 217 9.49 2.87 -16.04
CA TYR A 217 10.62 1.95 -15.85
C TYR A 217 11.79 2.63 -15.14
N GLN A 218 12.35 3.68 -15.74
CA GLN A 218 13.51 4.38 -15.18
C GLN A 218 13.23 5.10 -13.85
N SER A 219 11.97 5.48 -13.62
CA SER A 219 11.55 6.09 -12.36
C SER A 219 11.34 5.06 -11.25
N ALA A 220 10.92 3.85 -11.59
CA ALA A 220 10.66 2.76 -10.65
C ALA A 220 11.93 2.00 -10.29
N MET A 221 12.76 1.69 -11.31
CA MET A 221 14.01 0.97 -11.15
C MET A 221 15.01 1.44 -12.20
N ILE A 222 16.28 1.13 -11.97
CA ILE A 222 17.37 1.46 -12.88
C ILE A 222 18.31 0.27 -13.03
N ASP A 223 18.69 0.01 -14.28
CA ASP A 223 19.74 -0.94 -14.62
C ASP A 223 21.10 -0.22 -14.57
N LEU A 224 21.97 -0.65 -13.68
CA LEU A 224 23.33 -0.17 -13.59
C LEU A 224 24.21 -1.02 -14.49
N VAL A 225 24.97 -0.37 -15.38
CA VAL A 225 25.74 -1.03 -16.42
C VAL A 225 27.22 -0.63 -16.35
N ASP A 226 28.09 -1.55 -16.78
CA ASP A 226 29.51 -1.28 -16.94
C ASP A 226 29.82 -0.51 -18.25
N LYS A 227 31.12 -0.21 -18.47
CA LYS A 227 31.60 0.52 -19.67
C LYS A 227 31.32 -0.23 -20.99
N ASP A 228 31.10 -1.53 -20.95
CA ASP A 228 30.82 -2.38 -22.11
C ASP A 228 29.32 -2.61 -22.31
N GLY A 229 28.47 -1.99 -21.45
CA GLY A 229 27.00 -2.07 -21.47
C GLY A 229 26.44 -3.33 -20.80
N ASN A 230 27.28 -4.12 -20.10
CA ASN A 230 26.80 -5.30 -19.38
C ASN A 230 26.07 -4.86 -18.08
N LEU A 231 24.96 -5.54 -17.79
CA LEU A 231 24.21 -5.33 -16.57
C LEU A 231 25.03 -5.73 -15.34
N ILE A 232 25.26 -4.80 -14.42
CA ILE A 232 25.85 -5.06 -13.10
C ILE A 232 24.74 -5.51 -12.14
N LEU A 233 23.69 -4.69 -12.01
CA LEU A 233 22.50 -5.01 -11.22
C LEU A 233 21.35 -4.07 -11.57
N THR A 234 20.13 -4.47 -11.20
CA THR A 234 18.95 -3.60 -11.21
C THR A 234 18.58 -3.24 -9.78
N GLN A 235 18.41 -1.96 -9.48
CA GLN A 235 17.94 -1.49 -8.19
C GLN A 235 16.68 -0.62 -8.31
N THR A 236 16.03 -0.36 -7.18
CA THR A 236 14.90 0.59 -7.16
C THR A 236 15.38 2.02 -7.30
N ASN A 237 14.55 2.87 -7.93
CA ASN A 237 14.86 4.28 -8.18
C ASN A 237 13.68 5.23 -7.88
N LYS A 238 12.62 4.70 -7.25
CA LYS A 238 11.36 5.42 -7.00
C LYS A 238 11.50 6.45 -5.87
N PHE A 239 11.91 6.01 -4.69
CA PHE A 239 12.14 6.87 -3.53
C PHE A 239 13.61 7.24 -3.51
N ARG A 240 13.91 8.45 -3.97
CA ARG A 240 15.29 8.87 -4.24
C ARG A 240 15.90 9.67 -3.10
N GLY A 241 15.10 10.05 -2.10
CA GLY A 241 15.55 10.90 -1.01
C GLY A 241 16.08 12.25 -1.48
N LYS A 242 16.83 12.87 -0.60
CA LYS A 242 17.48 14.15 -0.85
C LYS A 242 18.99 14.04 -0.61
N VAL A 243 19.78 14.69 -1.48
CA VAL A 243 21.23 14.83 -1.31
C VAL A 243 21.50 16.02 -0.40
N TYR A 244 22.22 15.76 0.68
CA TYR A 244 22.73 16.74 1.61
C TYR A 244 24.24 16.88 1.46
N THR A 245 24.87 17.80 2.17
CA THR A 245 26.33 18.05 2.07
C THR A 245 27.19 16.88 2.53
N ASP A 246 26.67 16.01 3.38
CA ASP A 246 27.37 14.87 3.96
C ASP A 246 26.99 13.54 3.31
N ASP A 247 25.74 13.36 2.91
CA ASP A 247 25.26 12.13 2.29
C ASP A 247 23.86 12.30 1.65
N ARG A 248 23.37 11.29 0.98
CA ARG A 248 21.95 11.14 0.61
C ARG A 248 21.18 10.54 1.79
N TYR A 249 20.04 11.15 2.12
CA TYR A 249 19.06 10.59 3.05
C TYR A 249 17.76 10.29 2.32
N PHE A 250 17.15 9.14 2.64
CA PHE A 250 15.90 8.70 2.06
C PHE A 250 14.74 9.15 2.95
N ASP A 251 14.58 10.44 3.07
CA ASP A 251 13.53 11.09 3.85
C ASP A 251 12.28 11.40 3.02
N ASP A 252 11.99 10.54 2.03
CA ASP A 252 10.72 10.54 1.31
C ASP A 252 9.57 10.14 2.22
N ASP A 253 8.40 10.77 2.06
CA ASP A 253 7.20 10.34 2.77
C ASP A 253 6.75 8.95 2.32
N LEU A 254 6.31 8.09 3.25
CA LEU A 254 5.71 6.81 2.91
C LEU A 254 4.27 7.01 2.45
N ILE A 255 4.04 6.85 1.16
CA ILE A 255 2.71 7.00 0.55
C ILE A 255 1.82 5.82 0.98
N VAL A 256 0.68 6.14 1.63
CA VAL A 256 -0.33 5.15 1.99
C VAL A 256 -1.42 5.05 0.92
N TYR A 257 -1.94 6.20 0.46
CA TYR A 257 -2.92 6.28 -0.62
C TYR A 257 -2.57 7.44 -1.57
N ARG A 258 -2.73 7.20 -2.87
CA ARG A 258 -2.63 8.19 -3.93
C ARG A 258 -3.64 7.91 -5.05
N TRP A 259 -3.90 8.90 -5.89
CA TRP A 259 -4.98 8.82 -6.87
C TRP A 259 -4.79 7.68 -7.89
N GLY A 260 -3.54 7.46 -8.35
CA GLY A 260 -3.25 6.34 -9.25
C GLY A 260 -3.59 4.95 -8.65
N ASP A 261 -3.41 4.75 -7.33
CA ASP A 261 -3.84 3.54 -6.63
C ASP A 261 -5.37 3.42 -6.63
N LEU A 262 -6.08 4.50 -6.29
CA LEU A 262 -7.54 4.48 -6.19
C LEU A 262 -8.23 4.28 -7.55
N LEU A 263 -7.70 4.84 -8.62
CA LEU A 263 -8.20 4.56 -9.98
C LEU A 263 -8.12 3.06 -10.27
N LEU A 264 -7.00 2.40 -9.95
CA LEU A 264 -6.85 0.97 -10.17
C LEU A 264 -7.68 0.12 -9.20
N LEU A 265 -7.97 0.59 -7.98
CA LEU A 265 -8.94 -0.06 -7.08
C LEU A 265 -10.37 0.07 -7.61
N ARG A 266 -10.74 1.24 -8.18
CA ARG A 266 -12.06 1.47 -8.80
C ARG A 266 -12.23 0.61 -10.05
N ALA A 267 -11.18 0.51 -10.86
CA ALA A 267 -11.16 -0.38 -12.01
C ALA A 267 -11.34 -1.86 -11.60
N GLU A 268 -10.66 -2.31 -10.53
CA GLU A 268 -10.80 -3.67 -9.98
C GLU A 268 -12.24 -3.93 -9.51
N ALA A 269 -12.84 -3.00 -8.76
CA ALA A 269 -14.23 -3.11 -8.30
C ALA A 269 -15.22 -3.15 -9.47
N ASN A 270 -15.05 -2.29 -10.48
CA ASN A 270 -15.88 -2.26 -11.67
C ASN A 270 -15.73 -3.53 -12.53
N ALA A 271 -14.53 -4.07 -12.68
CA ALA A 271 -14.30 -5.34 -13.37
C ALA A 271 -14.99 -6.50 -12.63
N ALA A 272 -14.88 -6.53 -11.28
CA ALA A 272 -15.57 -7.53 -10.45
C ALA A 272 -17.11 -7.48 -10.60
N LEU A 273 -17.68 -6.26 -10.75
CA LEU A 273 -19.10 -5.99 -11.05
C LEU A 273 -19.48 -6.24 -12.52
N ASN A 274 -18.55 -6.70 -13.34
CA ASN A 274 -18.73 -6.84 -14.81
C ASN A 274 -19.05 -5.51 -15.54
N LYS A 275 -18.70 -4.37 -14.94
CA LYS A 275 -18.76 -3.03 -15.57
C LYS A 275 -17.44 -2.76 -16.32
N ILE A 276 -17.21 -3.54 -17.37
CA ILE A 276 -15.90 -3.61 -18.03
C ILE A 276 -15.47 -2.27 -18.64
N GLN A 277 -16.38 -1.49 -19.21
CA GLN A 277 -16.03 -0.20 -19.82
C GLN A 277 -15.57 0.82 -18.77
N ASP A 278 -16.21 0.84 -17.59
CA ASP A 278 -15.81 1.70 -16.48
C ASP A 278 -14.42 1.28 -15.94
N ALA A 279 -14.18 -0.03 -15.83
CA ALA A 279 -12.88 -0.57 -15.45
C ALA A 279 -11.77 -0.18 -16.44
N LEU A 280 -12.05 -0.28 -17.75
CA LEU A 280 -11.11 0.09 -18.80
C LEU A 280 -10.85 1.61 -18.83
N SER A 281 -11.81 2.44 -18.49
CA SER A 281 -11.64 3.89 -18.40
C SER A 281 -10.56 4.26 -17.40
N ASP A 282 -10.63 3.74 -16.17
CA ASP A 282 -9.65 4.02 -15.12
C ASP A 282 -8.28 3.38 -15.42
N LEU A 283 -8.26 2.13 -15.89
CA LEU A 283 -7.04 1.45 -16.32
C LEU A 283 -6.31 2.27 -17.39
N ASN A 284 -7.03 2.73 -18.42
CA ASN A 284 -6.46 3.48 -19.53
C ASN A 284 -5.96 4.87 -19.10
N ALA A 285 -6.60 5.52 -18.15
CA ALA A 285 -6.13 6.78 -17.60
C ALA A 285 -4.71 6.63 -16.99
N VAL A 286 -4.49 5.57 -16.21
CA VAL A 286 -3.17 5.26 -15.63
C VAL A 286 -2.16 4.90 -16.72
N ARG A 287 -2.54 4.08 -17.70
CA ARG A 287 -1.68 3.68 -18.82
C ARG A 287 -1.26 4.87 -19.68
N GLN A 288 -2.18 5.76 -20.02
CA GLN A 288 -1.90 6.96 -20.81
C GLN A 288 -0.90 7.89 -20.08
N ARG A 289 -1.09 8.09 -18.77
CA ARG A 289 -0.12 8.86 -17.95
C ARG A 289 1.28 8.23 -18.01
N ALA A 290 1.36 6.90 -18.02
CA ALA A 290 2.60 6.15 -18.15
C ALA A 290 3.19 6.18 -19.59
N GLY A 291 2.52 6.81 -20.55
CA GLY A 291 2.95 6.87 -21.95
C GLY A 291 2.58 5.63 -22.77
N LEU A 292 1.66 4.81 -22.27
CA LEU A 292 1.20 3.59 -22.94
C LEU A 292 -0.11 3.82 -23.68
N ASP A 293 -0.32 3.04 -24.74
CA ASP A 293 -1.61 2.94 -25.40
C ASP A 293 -2.68 2.32 -24.50
N ASN A 294 -3.93 2.54 -24.84
CA ASN A 294 -5.05 1.88 -24.19
C ASN A 294 -4.90 0.37 -24.23
N TYR A 295 -5.46 -0.29 -23.22
CA TYR A 295 -5.52 -1.75 -23.20
C TYR A 295 -6.26 -2.27 -24.44
N ALA A 296 -5.61 -3.17 -25.17
CA ALA A 296 -6.10 -3.76 -26.41
C ALA A 296 -6.39 -5.27 -26.31
N GLY A 297 -6.33 -5.82 -25.10
CA GLY A 297 -6.64 -7.24 -24.86
C GLY A 297 -8.15 -7.51 -24.82
N PRO A 298 -8.56 -8.76 -24.52
CA PRO A 298 -9.97 -9.13 -24.42
C PRO A 298 -10.70 -8.31 -23.35
N ALA A 299 -11.88 -7.79 -23.71
CA ALA A 299 -12.72 -6.98 -22.83
C ALA A 299 -13.70 -7.87 -22.01
N ASP A 300 -13.17 -8.89 -21.35
CA ASP A 300 -13.88 -9.74 -20.40
C ASP A 300 -13.31 -9.57 -18.98
N LYS A 301 -14.09 -9.96 -17.98
CA LYS A 301 -13.75 -9.79 -16.57
C LYS A 301 -12.38 -10.35 -16.23
N VAL A 302 -12.11 -11.60 -16.59
CA VAL A 302 -10.87 -12.31 -16.19
C VAL A 302 -9.65 -11.68 -16.83
N SER A 303 -9.73 -11.36 -18.13
CA SER A 303 -8.65 -10.72 -18.88
C SER A 303 -8.33 -9.33 -18.34
N VAL A 304 -9.36 -8.54 -18.05
CA VAL A 304 -9.19 -7.19 -17.49
C VAL A 304 -8.65 -7.24 -16.06
N GLU A 305 -9.15 -8.11 -15.17
CA GLU A 305 -8.62 -8.27 -13.82
C GLU A 305 -7.15 -8.74 -13.84
N LYS A 306 -6.76 -9.61 -14.77
CA LYS A 306 -5.37 -10.04 -14.92
C LYS A 306 -4.46 -8.87 -15.34
N GLU A 307 -4.87 -8.07 -16.34
CA GLU A 307 -4.10 -6.87 -16.72
C GLU A 307 -4.05 -5.85 -15.57
N LEU A 308 -5.15 -5.68 -14.80
CA LEU A 308 -5.15 -4.82 -13.61
C LEU A 308 -4.14 -5.28 -12.56
N CYS A 309 -3.99 -6.58 -12.34
CA CYS A 309 -2.99 -7.14 -11.44
C CYS A 309 -1.56 -6.79 -11.89
N ASP A 310 -1.29 -6.85 -13.19
CA ASP A 310 0.01 -6.48 -13.79
C ASP A 310 0.21 -4.96 -13.79
N GLU A 311 -0.83 -4.17 -14.11
CA GLU A 311 -0.79 -2.70 -14.09
C GLU A 311 -0.52 -2.17 -12.67
N ARG A 312 -1.17 -2.76 -11.65
CA ARG A 312 -0.92 -2.40 -10.25
C ARG A 312 0.52 -2.69 -9.84
N LEU A 313 1.15 -3.77 -10.33
CA LEU A 313 2.57 -4.01 -10.08
C LEU A 313 3.45 -2.92 -10.71
N ARG A 314 3.19 -2.52 -11.98
CA ARG A 314 3.94 -1.44 -12.62
C ARG A 314 3.73 -0.09 -11.94
N GLU A 315 2.49 0.22 -11.61
CA GLU A 315 2.13 1.51 -11.03
C GLU A 315 2.61 1.65 -9.58
N LEU A 316 2.41 0.61 -8.76
CA LEU A 316 2.58 0.64 -7.30
C LEU A 316 3.83 -0.12 -6.83
N PHE A 317 4.79 -0.36 -7.73
CA PHE A 317 6.03 -1.05 -7.38
C PHE A 317 6.69 -0.42 -6.15
N ILE A 318 7.05 -1.25 -5.16
CA ILE A 318 7.60 -0.91 -3.84
C ILE A 318 6.74 0.03 -2.95
N GLU A 319 5.46 0.22 -3.25
CA GLU A 319 4.53 0.95 -2.39
C GLU A 319 3.79 0.02 -1.39
N GLN A 320 4.33 -1.16 -1.10
CA GLN A 320 3.82 -2.12 -0.11
C GLN A 320 2.40 -2.66 -0.39
N LYS A 321 1.98 -2.68 -1.68
CA LYS A 321 0.63 -3.13 -2.09
C LYS A 321 0.62 -4.57 -2.61
N ARG A 322 1.72 -5.03 -3.22
CA ARG A 322 1.74 -6.24 -4.07
C ARG A 322 1.19 -7.49 -3.44
N TRP A 323 1.53 -7.79 -2.17
CA TRP A 323 1.03 -8.99 -1.50
C TRP A 323 -0.50 -8.98 -1.39
N PHE A 324 -1.06 -7.85 -0.96
CA PHE A 324 -2.51 -7.70 -0.81
C PHE A 324 -3.24 -7.72 -2.15
N ASP A 325 -2.64 -7.18 -3.21
CA ASP A 325 -3.16 -7.28 -4.57
C ASP A 325 -3.23 -8.74 -5.02
N LEU A 326 -2.14 -9.49 -4.88
CA LEU A 326 -2.08 -10.91 -5.24
C LEU A 326 -3.14 -11.74 -4.50
N VAL A 327 -3.34 -11.50 -3.20
CA VAL A 327 -4.37 -12.19 -2.41
C VAL A 327 -5.77 -11.86 -2.94
N ARG A 328 -6.08 -10.57 -3.23
CA ARG A 328 -7.39 -10.18 -3.76
C ARG A 328 -7.67 -10.78 -5.14
N PHE A 329 -6.72 -10.70 -6.07
CA PHE A 329 -6.88 -11.23 -7.42
C PHE A 329 -6.94 -12.76 -7.44
N HIS A 330 -6.24 -13.43 -6.54
CA HIS A 330 -6.34 -14.87 -6.34
C HIS A 330 -7.72 -15.26 -5.79
N SER A 331 -8.17 -14.61 -4.72
CA SER A 331 -9.48 -14.89 -4.12
C SER A 331 -10.64 -14.58 -5.07
N GLY A 332 -10.47 -13.57 -5.94
CA GLY A 332 -11.40 -13.24 -7.03
C GLY A 332 -11.33 -14.17 -8.24
N GLY A 333 -10.39 -15.11 -8.29
CA GLY A 333 -10.24 -16.10 -9.36
C GLY A 333 -9.54 -15.61 -10.63
N ALA A 334 -8.98 -14.39 -10.64
CA ALA A 334 -8.29 -13.85 -11.81
C ALA A 334 -6.89 -14.45 -12.03
N ILE A 335 -6.20 -14.80 -10.95
CA ILE A 335 -4.86 -15.40 -10.98
C ILE A 335 -4.77 -16.56 -9.98
N ASN A 336 -3.71 -17.35 -10.08
CA ASN A 336 -3.31 -18.28 -9.02
C ASN A 336 -2.03 -17.78 -8.34
N ILE A 337 -2.13 -17.28 -7.10
CA ILE A 337 -1.00 -16.72 -6.35
C ILE A 337 0.18 -17.69 -6.21
N TYR A 338 -0.09 -18.99 -6.13
CA TYR A 338 0.94 -20.04 -6.02
C TYR A 338 1.78 -20.18 -7.29
N ASN A 339 1.29 -19.72 -8.44
CA ASN A 339 2.04 -19.61 -9.68
C ASN A 339 2.75 -18.24 -9.83
N GLU A 340 2.27 -17.25 -9.09
CA GLU A 340 2.80 -15.87 -9.17
C GLU A 340 4.02 -15.64 -8.26
N VAL A 341 4.08 -16.34 -7.13
CA VAL A 341 5.12 -16.19 -6.11
C VAL A 341 6.06 -17.41 -6.13
N PRO A 342 7.34 -17.25 -6.54
CA PRO A 342 8.23 -18.40 -6.71
C PRO A 342 8.37 -19.32 -5.50
N ASN A 343 8.37 -18.74 -4.28
CA ASN A 343 8.49 -19.51 -3.03
C ASN A 343 7.22 -20.27 -2.65
N LEU A 344 6.10 -20.02 -3.32
CA LEU A 344 4.84 -20.73 -3.16
C LEU A 344 4.60 -21.78 -4.25
N ASN A 345 5.43 -21.83 -5.29
CA ASN A 345 5.34 -22.85 -6.32
C ASN A 345 5.36 -24.23 -5.66
N ASP A 346 4.51 -25.15 -6.14
CA ASP A 346 4.34 -26.50 -5.62
C ASP A 346 3.82 -26.59 -4.16
N LYS A 347 3.29 -25.49 -3.62
CA LYS A 347 2.71 -25.43 -2.27
C LYS A 347 1.27 -24.87 -2.29
N PRO A 348 0.31 -25.50 -3.01
CA PRO A 348 -1.00 -24.90 -3.28
C PRO A 348 -1.85 -24.65 -2.02
N ASP A 349 -1.53 -25.32 -0.91
CA ASP A 349 -2.25 -25.21 0.36
C ASP A 349 -1.50 -24.36 1.40
N PHE A 350 -0.40 -23.68 0.99
CA PHE A 350 0.37 -22.87 1.92
C PHE A 350 -0.46 -21.66 2.37
N PRO A 351 -0.55 -21.38 3.69
CA PRO A 351 -1.37 -20.30 4.21
C PRO A 351 -0.98 -18.93 3.64
N LEU A 352 -1.96 -18.11 3.28
CA LEU A 352 -1.75 -16.75 2.81
C LEU A 352 -1.74 -15.72 3.95
N TYR A 353 -2.22 -16.09 5.12
CA TYR A 353 -2.03 -15.32 6.36
C TYR A 353 -0.72 -15.73 7.02
N TRP A 354 -0.08 -14.79 7.71
CA TRP A 354 1.19 -15.02 8.37
C TRP A 354 1.03 -15.75 9.70
N PRO A 355 2.06 -16.50 10.16
CA PRO A 355 2.04 -17.13 11.46
C PRO A 355 2.11 -16.10 12.58
N ILE A 356 1.52 -16.43 13.73
CA ILE A 356 1.72 -15.69 14.97
C ILE A 356 3.10 -16.03 15.52
N ASN A 357 3.83 -15.01 15.95
CA ASN A 357 5.14 -15.21 16.54
C ASN A 357 5.03 -16.02 17.85
N TYR A 358 5.92 -16.99 18.03
CA TYR A 358 5.93 -17.83 19.21
C TYR A 358 6.00 -17.04 20.52
N ASN A 359 6.81 -15.99 20.58
CA ASN A 359 6.93 -15.18 21.79
C ASN A 359 5.62 -14.47 22.15
N ASP A 360 4.83 -14.06 21.15
CA ASP A 360 3.52 -13.45 21.38
C ASP A 360 2.53 -14.47 21.96
N MET A 361 2.58 -15.73 21.50
CA MET A 361 1.76 -16.82 22.06
C MET A 361 2.19 -17.19 23.48
N VAL A 362 3.48 -17.09 23.83
CA VAL A 362 3.96 -17.28 25.20
C VAL A 362 3.47 -16.16 26.12
N LEU A 363 3.41 -14.94 25.62
CA LEU A 363 2.92 -13.78 26.39
C LEU A 363 1.40 -13.74 26.53
N ASN A 364 0.69 -14.34 25.59
CA ASN A 364 -0.77 -14.46 25.58
C ASN A 364 -1.17 -15.88 25.19
N ASP A 365 -1.45 -16.72 26.17
CA ASP A 365 -1.81 -18.13 26.04
C ASP A 365 -3.20 -18.36 25.40
N GLN A 366 -4.00 -17.30 25.21
CA GLN A 366 -5.26 -17.36 24.49
C GLN A 366 -5.08 -17.25 22.97
N LEU A 367 -3.86 -16.87 22.49
CA LEU A 367 -3.58 -16.84 21.05
C LEU A 367 -3.40 -18.25 20.49
N LYS A 368 -4.12 -18.54 19.43
CA LYS A 368 -3.95 -19.75 18.63
C LYS A 368 -3.15 -19.43 17.38
N GLN A 369 -2.31 -20.35 16.93
CA GLN A 369 -1.58 -20.21 15.68
C GLN A 369 -2.53 -20.06 14.49
N THR A 370 -2.06 -19.39 13.44
CA THR A 370 -2.76 -19.31 12.16
C THR A 370 -2.87 -20.70 11.55
N ASP A 371 -4.05 -21.05 11.03
CA ASP A 371 -4.31 -22.35 10.41
C ASP A 371 -3.27 -22.65 9.32
N GLY A 372 -2.83 -23.90 9.28
CA GLY A 372 -1.80 -24.38 8.36
C GLY A 372 -0.36 -24.22 8.86
N TYR A 373 -0.13 -23.58 10.01
CA TYR A 373 1.15 -23.59 10.70
C TYR A 373 1.11 -24.43 11.96
N GLU A 374 2.23 -25.08 12.28
CA GLU A 374 2.36 -25.88 13.51
C GLU A 374 2.41 -24.93 14.74
N SER A 375 1.74 -25.35 15.84
CA SER A 375 1.69 -24.56 17.07
C SER A 375 3.04 -24.45 17.80
N ASP A 376 3.98 -25.36 17.50
CA ASP A 376 5.21 -25.56 18.27
C ASP A 376 6.47 -25.15 17.51
N VAL A 377 6.37 -24.30 16.48
CA VAL A 377 7.56 -23.87 15.73
C VAL A 377 8.39 -22.91 16.58
N GLN A 378 9.23 -23.51 17.41
CA GLN A 378 10.43 -22.86 17.96
C GLN A 378 11.43 -22.68 16.81
N ARG A 379 11.45 -21.52 16.14
CA ARG A 379 12.55 -21.14 15.25
C ARG A 379 12.84 -19.66 15.31
#